data_e0cb945e2c8394dda71d8a5f0e83d53e
#
_entry.id   e0cb945e2c8394dda71d8a5f0e83d53e
#
_cell.length_a   1.000
_cell.length_b   1.000
_cell.length_c   1.000
_cell.angle_alpha   90.00
_cell.angle_beta   90.00
_cell.angle_gamma   90.00
#
_symmetry.space_group_name_H-M   'P 1'
#
loop_
_entity.id
_entity.type
_entity.pdbx_description
1 polymer ?
#
loop_
_entity_poly.entity_id
_entity_poly.type
_entity_poly.pdbx_seq_one_letter_code
_entity_poly.pdbx_strand_id
1 'polypeptide(L)'
;METQSRFSLQDFYGGSIRARLAVSQGLYPDLALELAANVVFTRLLAQALILEKELAKTMGALDLGALCAVCGAKAGGGCCSSFMAGENDVVQLLINLLAGVPVAVLREDAECCFLGERGCLLLFKPMFCLNYNCQQIRLGAGPDRMRRLEQATGRLLQQQYAMEQLLLEVLRKRGTLIG
;
A
#
# COMPACT_ATOMS: atom_id res chain seq x y z
N MET A 1 -21.22 10.68 27.24
CA MET A 1 -19.76 10.57 27.21
C MET A 1 -19.36 10.77 25.75
N GLU A 2 -18.86 11.95 25.40
CA GLU A 2 -18.27 12.16 24.08
C GLU A 2 -17.06 11.24 23.98
N THR A 3 -17.12 10.31 23.06
CA THR A 3 -15.97 9.48 22.71
C THR A 3 -14.94 10.38 22.02
N GLN A 4 -14.00 10.88 22.79
CA GLN A 4 -12.90 11.68 22.27
C GLN A 4 -12.15 10.82 21.26
N SER A 5 -12.12 11.28 20.00
CA SER A 5 -11.37 10.59 18.93
C SER A 5 -9.91 10.49 19.34
N ARG A 6 -9.35 9.32 19.16
CA ARG A 6 -7.95 9.04 19.49
C ARG A 6 -6.99 9.68 18.47
N PHE A 7 -7.44 9.84 17.20
CA PHE A 7 -6.63 10.33 16.09
C PHE A 7 -7.43 11.30 15.21
N SER A 8 -6.77 12.33 14.74
CA SER A 8 -7.27 13.31 13.79
C SER A 8 -7.01 12.88 12.34
N LEU A 9 -7.62 13.56 11.37
CA LEU A 9 -7.27 13.40 9.95
C LEU A 9 -5.79 13.72 9.70
N GLN A 10 -5.21 14.67 10.43
CA GLN A 10 -3.79 15.00 10.33
C GLN A 10 -2.90 13.82 10.73
N ASP A 11 -3.28 13.03 11.72
CA ASP A 11 -2.54 11.82 12.12
C ASP A 11 -2.61 10.74 11.05
N PHE A 12 -3.71 10.67 10.30
CA PHE A 12 -3.91 9.67 9.25
C PHE A 12 -3.21 10.00 7.93
N TYR A 13 -3.27 11.27 7.52
CA TYR A 13 -2.84 11.70 6.18
C TYR A 13 -1.62 12.64 6.19
N GLY A 14 -1.33 13.27 7.33
CA GLY A 14 -0.21 14.19 7.48
C GLY A 14 1.01 13.59 8.16
N GLY A 15 1.99 14.44 8.46
CA GLY A 15 3.20 14.04 9.18
C GLY A 15 4.15 13.15 8.37
N SER A 16 5.13 12.60 9.07
CA SER A 16 6.11 11.69 8.46
C SER A 16 5.55 10.29 8.28
N ILE A 17 6.14 9.52 7.37
CA ILE A 17 5.78 8.11 7.18
C ILE A 17 5.98 7.27 8.46
N ARG A 18 6.98 7.61 9.29
CA ARG A 18 7.18 6.96 10.60
C ARG A 18 6.04 7.24 11.57
N ALA A 19 5.54 8.48 11.61
CA ALA A 19 4.40 8.84 12.46
C ALA A 19 3.16 8.05 12.04
N ARG A 20 2.85 8.01 10.74
CA ARG A 20 1.72 7.22 10.21
C ARG A 20 1.89 5.71 10.45
N LEU A 21 3.10 5.19 10.33
CA LEU A 21 3.38 3.79 10.66
C LEU A 21 3.15 3.52 12.15
N ALA A 22 3.59 4.39 13.04
CA ALA A 22 3.34 4.24 14.47
C ALA A 22 1.83 4.26 14.81
N VAL A 23 1.06 5.14 14.17
CA VAL A 23 -0.42 5.15 14.30
C VAL A 23 -1.02 3.84 13.81
N SER A 24 -0.63 3.36 12.62
CA SER A 24 -1.15 2.10 12.07
C SER A 24 -0.80 0.89 12.94
N GLN A 25 0.42 0.82 13.47
CA GLN A 25 0.86 -0.23 14.38
C GLN A 25 0.11 -0.19 15.73
N GLY A 26 -0.20 1.01 16.23
CA GLY A 26 -0.99 1.19 17.45
C GLY A 26 -2.45 0.77 17.29
N LEU A 27 -3.03 0.93 16.10
CA LEU A 27 -4.39 0.52 15.78
C LEU A 27 -4.53 -0.97 15.44
N TYR A 28 -3.47 -1.57 14.91
CA TYR A 28 -3.47 -2.92 14.36
C TYR A 28 -3.98 -3.99 15.33
N PRO A 29 -3.53 -4.11 16.60
CA PRO A 29 -3.93 -5.21 17.48
C PRO A 29 -5.44 -5.30 17.68
N ASP A 30 -6.07 -4.16 17.96
CA ASP A 30 -7.50 -4.08 18.19
C ASP A 30 -8.33 -4.34 16.93
N LEU A 31 -7.87 -3.79 15.80
CA LEU A 31 -8.54 -3.95 14.50
C LEU A 31 -8.36 -5.36 13.94
N ALA A 32 -7.21 -6.00 14.17
CA ALA A 32 -6.95 -7.34 13.67
C ALA A 32 -7.94 -8.36 14.24
N LEU A 33 -8.25 -8.28 15.55
CA LEU A 33 -9.23 -9.15 16.19
C LEU A 33 -10.65 -8.94 15.65
N GLU A 34 -11.07 -7.67 15.54
CA GLU A 34 -12.40 -7.31 15.04
C GLU A 34 -12.59 -7.73 13.57
N LEU A 35 -11.60 -7.43 12.73
CA LEU A 35 -11.66 -7.69 11.29
C LEU A 35 -11.47 -9.16 10.95
N ALA A 36 -10.76 -9.94 11.76
CA ALA A 36 -10.70 -11.39 11.62
C ALA A 36 -12.07 -12.05 11.78
N ALA A 37 -12.94 -11.48 12.61
CA ALA A 37 -14.32 -11.93 12.77
C ALA A 37 -15.29 -11.35 11.73
N ASN A 38 -14.87 -10.35 10.96
CA ASN A 38 -15.70 -9.69 9.95
C ASN A 38 -15.66 -10.46 8.63
N VAL A 39 -16.75 -11.18 8.32
CA VAL A 39 -16.84 -12.02 7.09
C VAL A 39 -16.67 -11.21 5.80
N VAL A 40 -17.12 -9.94 5.78
CA VAL A 40 -16.97 -9.08 4.59
C VAL A 40 -15.50 -8.74 4.40
N PHE A 41 -14.80 -8.29 5.46
CA PHE A 41 -13.39 -7.96 5.39
C PHE A 41 -12.53 -9.16 4.99
N THR A 42 -12.73 -10.32 5.63
CA THR A 42 -11.94 -11.52 5.34
C THR A 42 -12.11 -11.99 3.90
N ARG A 43 -13.31 -11.85 3.32
CA ARG A 43 -13.57 -12.13 1.90
C ARG A 43 -12.86 -11.13 0.98
N LEU A 44 -12.94 -9.82 1.30
CA LEU A 44 -12.25 -8.77 0.54
C LEU A 44 -10.74 -9.00 0.55
N LEU A 45 -10.16 -9.28 1.71
CA LEU A 45 -8.74 -9.53 1.88
C LEU A 45 -8.30 -10.78 1.09
N ALA A 46 -9.05 -11.88 1.20
CA ALA A 46 -8.74 -13.11 0.44
C ALA A 46 -8.73 -12.86 -1.07
N GLN A 47 -9.72 -12.12 -1.58
CA GLN A 47 -9.77 -11.75 -3.00
C GLN A 47 -8.62 -10.82 -3.39
N ALA A 48 -8.27 -9.83 -2.55
CA ALA A 48 -7.15 -8.94 -2.79
C ALA A 48 -5.80 -9.69 -2.87
N LEU A 49 -5.59 -10.68 -2.00
CA LEU A 49 -4.39 -11.52 -2.02
C LEU A 49 -4.29 -12.37 -3.29
N ILE A 50 -5.41 -12.82 -3.85
CA ILE A 50 -5.42 -13.53 -5.15
C ILE A 50 -5.02 -12.56 -6.26
N LEU A 51 -5.63 -11.38 -6.31
CA LEU A 51 -5.35 -10.36 -7.33
C LEU A 51 -3.91 -9.81 -7.23
N GLU A 52 -3.39 -9.68 -6.01
CA GLU A 52 -1.99 -9.30 -5.79
C GLU A 52 -1.04 -10.35 -6.38
N LYS A 53 -1.27 -11.64 -6.15
CA LYS A 53 -0.46 -12.72 -6.74
C LYS A 53 -0.50 -12.71 -8.27
N GLU A 54 -1.66 -12.43 -8.87
CA GLU A 54 -1.79 -12.27 -10.33
C GLU A 54 -0.99 -11.08 -10.84
N LEU A 55 -1.07 -9.93 -10.14
CA LEU A 55 -0.30 -8.74 -10.46
C LEU A 55 1.20 -8.99 -10.29
N ALA A 56 1.62 -9.57 -9.16
CA ALA A 56 3.01 -9.90 -8.89
C ALA A 56 3.62 -10.81 -9.97
N LYS A 57 2.85 -11.81 -10.43
CA LYS A 57 3.25 -12.67 -11.57
C LYS A 57 3.46 -11.86 -12.85
N THR A 58 2.54 -10.93 -13.13
CA THR A 58 2.62 -10.05 -14.32
C THR A 58 3.83 -9.11 -14.22
N MET A 59 4.06 -8.52 -13.05
CA MET A 59 5.21 -7.66 -12.79
C MET A 59 6.53 -8.43 -12.85
N GLY A 60 6.56 -9.65 -12.32
CA GLY A 60 7.72 -10.54 -12.37
C GLY A 60 8.11 -10.93 -13.81
N ALA A 61 7.12 -11.20 -14.68
CA ALA A 61 7.35 -11.47 -16.10
C ALA A 61 7.94 -10.28 -16.87
N LEU A 62 7.90 -9.08 -16.30
CA LEU A 62 8.50 -7.84 -16.82
C LEU A 62 9.74 -7.41 -16.03
N ASP A 63 10.16 -8.19 -15.03
CA ASP A 63 11.27 -7.91 -14.12
C ASP A 63 11.18 -6.52 -13.44
N LEU A 64 9.94 -6.05 -13.17
CA LEU A 64 9.71 -4.70 -12.64
C LEU A 64 10.32 -4.48 -11.27
N GLY A 65 10.40 -5.52 -10.43
CA GLY A 65 11.00 -5.43 -9.10
C GLY A 65 12.47 -5.03 -9.18
N ALA A 66 13.26 -5.75 -9.97
CA ALA A 66 14.68 -5.45 -10.18
C ALA A 66 14.90 -4.12 -10.90
N LEU A 67 14.10 -3.82 -11.93
CA LEU A 67 14.16 -2.54 -12.64
C LEU A 67 13.91 -1.35 -11.71
N CYS A 68 12.90 -1.44 -10.84
CA CYS A 68 12.58 -0.39 -9.87
C CYS A 68 13.66 -0.25 -8.80
N ALA A 69 14.21 -1.36 -8.29
CA ALA A 69 15.28 -1.34 -7.30
C ALA A 69 16.55 -0.66 -7.87
N VAL A 70 16.98 -1.03 -9.08
CA VAL A 70 18.12 -0.40 -9.76
C VAL A 70 17.85 1.09 -10.07
N CYS A 71 16.62 1.43 -10.46
CA CYS A 71 16.24 2.81 -10.72
C CYS A 71 16.23 3.67 -9.45
N GLY A 72 15.72 3.13 -8.33
CA GLY A 72 15.68 3.81 -7.04
C GLY A 72 17.07 4.05 -6.43
N ALA A 73 18.01 3.12 -6.65
CA ALA A 73 19.36 3.21 -6.12
C ALA A 73 20.28 4.22 -6.85
N LYS A 74 19.81 4.87 -7.91
CA LYS A 74 20.59 5.90 -8.64
C LYS A 74 20.73 7.17 -7.83
N ALA A 75 21.84 7.87 -7.99
CA ALA A 75 22.02 9.21 -7.44
C ALA A 75 20.88 10.14 -7.90
N GLY A 76 20.18 10.74 -6.95
CA GLY A 76 18.96 11.53 -7.20
C GLY A 76 17.67 10.72 -7.19
N GLY A 77 17.74 9.41 -6.96
CA GLY A 77 16.57 8.53 -6.85
C GLY A 77 15.87 8.26 -8.19
N GLY A 78 14.90 7.37 -8.13
CA GLY A 78 13.96 7.09 -9.23
C GLY A 78 12.54 7.55 -8.87
N CYS A 79 11.55 6.97 -9.54
CA CYS A 79 10.15 7.20 -9.16
C CYS A 79 9.80 6.61 -7.78
N CYS A 80 10.52 5.58 -7.30
CA CYS A 80 10.44 5.10 -5.93
C CYS A 80 11.27 6.03 -5.01
N SER A 81 10.71 7.16 -4.63
CA SER A 81 11.34 8.21 -3.81
C SER A 81 10.68 8.31 -2.43
N SER A 82 11.27 9.12 -1.55
CA SER A 82 10.67 9.46 -0.26
C SER A 82 9.31 10.14 -0.41
N PHE A 83 9.10 10.91 -1.49
CA PHE A 83 7.79 11.47 -1.83
C PHE A 83 6.75 10.35 -2.05
N MET A 84 7.10 9.33 -2.85
CA MET A 84 6.21 8.18 -3.10
C MET A 84 5.99 7.32 -1.85
N ALA A 85 6.95 7.25 -0.94
CA ALA A 85 6.73 6.64 0.37
C ALA A 85 5.64 7.40 1.16
N GLY A 86 5.63 8.72 1.04
CA GLY A 86 4.66 9.61 1.63
C GLY A 86 3.22 9.45 1.12
N GLU A 87 2.98 8.78 0.00
CA GLU A 87 1.64 8.45 -0.48
C GLU A 87 0.94 7.32 0.32
N ASN A 88 1.68 6.63 1.19
CA ASN A 88 1.09 5.64 2.09
C ASN A 88 0.50 6.35 3.32
N ASP A 89 -0.81 6.37 3.44
CA ASP A 89 -1.52 6.81 4.64
C ASP A 89 -1.64 5.69 5.68
N VAL A 90 -2.25 5.99 6.83
CA VAL A 90 -2.46 5.02 7.91
C VAL A 90 -3.31 3.83 7.46
N VAL A 91 -4.33 4.07 6.65
CA VAL A 91 -5.24 3.01 6.18
C VAL A 91 -4.51 2.05 5.24
N GLN A 92 -3.70 2.59 4.32
CA GLN A 92 -2.89 1.79 3.40
C GLN A 92 -1.86 0.93 4.15
N LEU A 93 -1.22 1.48 5.18
CA LEU A 93 -0.30 0.73 6.04
C LEU A 93 -1.01 -0.35 6.85
N LEU A 94 -2.20 -0.04 7.41
CA LEU A 94 -3.04 -0.99 8.13
C LEU A 94 -3.45 -2.18 7.26
N ILE A 95 -3.86 -1.96 6.02
CA ILE A 95 -4.21 -3.04 5.09
C ILE A 95 -3.04 -4.01 4.91
N ASN A 96 -1.82 -3.49 4.79
CA ASN A 96 -0.63 -4.33 4.71
C ASN A 96 -0.39 -5.12 6.01
N LEU A 97 -0.49 -4.48 7.18
CA LEU A 97 -0.37 -5.16 8.47
C LEU A 97 -1.43 -6.25 8.64
N LEU A 98 -2.68 -5.98 8.28
CA LEU A 98 -3.79 -6.94 8.32
C LEU A 98 -3.60 -8.12 7.34
N ALA A 99 -2.86 -7.90 6.27
CA ALA A 99 -2.44 -8.95 5.34
C ALA A 99 -1.22 -9.75 5.83
N GLY A 100 -0.70 -9.46 7.02
CA GLY A 100 0.46 -10.15 7.59
C GLY A 100 1.82 -9.65 7.08
N VAL A 101 1.87 -8.49 6.44
CA VAL A 101 3.14 -7.88 6.00
C VAL A 101 3.84 -7.24 7.20
N PRO A 102 5.09 -7.58 7.49
CA PRO A 102 5.88 -6.90 8.52
C PRO A 102 6.32 -5.52 8.01
N VAL A 103 5.41 -4.55 8.07
CA VAL A 103 5.69 -3.19 7.57
C VAL A 103 6.72 -2.51 8.46
N ALA A 104 7.86 -2.17 7.88
CA ALA A 104 8.94 -1.46 8.53
C ALA A 104 9.57 -0.43 7.59
N VAL A 105 10.08 0.66 8.15
CA VAL A 105 10.90 1.65 7.41
C VAL A 105 12.32 1.12 7.33
N LEU A 106 12.80 0.78 6.13
CA LEU A 106 14.13 0.19 5.93
C LEU A 106 15.25 1.23 5.98
N ARG A 107 14.98 2.43 5.46
CA ARG A 107 15.98 3.50 5.33
C ARG A 107 15.31 4.87 5.38
N GLU A 108 16.08 5.92 5.65
CA GLU A 108 15.58 7.31 5.78
C GLU A 108 16.15 8.24 4.70
N ASP A 109 16.57 7.68 3.57
CA ASP A 109 17.23 8.41 2.49
C ASP A 109 16.24 9.08 1.53
N ALA A 110 16.76 9.62 0.42
CA ALA A 110 15.96 10.20 -0.66
C ALA A 110 15.09 9.17 -1.39
N GLU A 111 15.38 7.89 -1.21
CA GLU A 111 14.65 6.77 -1.78
C GLU A 111 13.39 6.43 -0.98
N CYS A 112 12.52 5.62 -1.58
CA CYS A 112 11.36 5.08 -0.88
C CYS A 112 11.81 4.13 0.25
N CYS A 113 11.39 4.41 1.48
CA CYS A 113 11.74 3.60 2.65
C CYS A 113 11.19 2.17 2.62
N PHE A 114 10.27 1.86 1.69
CA PHE A 114 9.72 0.51 1.47
C PHE A 114 10.37 -0.20 0.27
N LEU A 115 11.35 0.41 -0.39
CA LEU A 115 12.05 -0.20 -1.52
C LEU A 115 13.17 -1.11 -1.03
N GLY A 116 12.98 -2.41 -1.19
CA GLY A 116 14.01 -3.42 -0.96
C GLY A 116 14.78 -3.79 -2.24
N GLU A 117 15.73 -4.69 -2.11
CA GLU A 117 16.59 -5.15 -3.22
C GLU A 117 15.82 -5.79 -4.37
N ARG A 118 14.67 -6.39 -4.11
CA ARG A 118 13.82 -7.06 -5.09
C ARG A 118 12.52 -6.32 -5.38
N GLY A 119 12.46 -5.04 -5.07
CA GLY A 119 11.27 -4.21 -5.25
C GLY A 119 10.60 -3.82 -3.94
N CYS A 120 9.38 -3.33 -4.03
CA CYS A 120 8.63 -2.85 -2.88
C CYS A 120 8.26 -3.98 -1.91
N LEU A 121 8.43 -3.74 -0.61
CA LEU A 121 8.07 -4.67 0.47
C LEU A 121 6.57 -4.74 0.71
N LEU A 122 5.83 -3.71 0.35
CA LEU A 122 4.38 -3.67 0.52
C LEU A 122 3.70 -4.58 -0.51
N LEU A 123 2.74 -5.39 -0.08
CA LEU A 123 1.83 -6.12 -0.97
C LEU A 123 0.86 -5.16 -1.64
N PHE A 124 0.14 -4.41 -0.82
CA PHE A 124 -0.83 -3.42 -1.27
C PHE A 124 -0.15 -2.06 -1.33
N LYS A 125 -0.10 -1.49 -2.50
CA LYS A 125 0.63 -0.26 -2.81
C LYS A 125 -0.34 0.87 -3.14
N PRO A 126 0.00 2.14 -2.84
CA PRO A 126 -0.79 3.28 -3.27
C PRO A 126 -1.04 3.29 -4.78
N MET A 127 -2.14 3.90 -5.18
CA MET A 127 -2.54 4.01 -6.59
C MET A 127 -1.41 4.56 -7.47
N PHE A 128 -0.70 5.59 -7.01
CA PHE A 128 0.40 6.18 -7.76
C PHE A 128 1.55 5.19 -7.99
N CYS A 129 1.90 4.36 -7.00
CA CYS A 129 2.94 3.35 -7.14
C CYS A 129 2.60 2.28 -8.17
N LEU A 130 1.32 1.93 -8.30
CA LEU A 130 0.87 0.88 -9.21
C LEU A 130 0.58 1.38 -10.64
N ASN A 131 0.19 2.66 -10.78
CA ASN A 131 -0.17 3.26 -12.08
C ASN A 131 1.00 4.00 -12.73
N TYR A 132 2.09 4.25 -12.02
CA TYR A 132 3.24 4.92 -12.60
C TYR A 132 4.10 3.96 -13.44
N ASN A 133 3.75 3.81 -14.70
CA ASN A 133 4.50 3.03 -15.67
C ASN A 133 5.43 3.97 -16.46
N CYS A 134 6.69 4.06 -16.05
CA CYS A 134 7.68 4.92 -16.71
C CYS A 134 7.97 4.47 -18.15
N GLN A 135 8.60 5.35 -18.94
CA GLN A 135 8.92 5.06 -20.34
C GLN A 135 9.73 3.77 -20.51
N GLN A 136 10.67 3.48 -19.61
CA GLN A 136 11.48 2.27 -19.67
C GLN A 136 10.60 1.00 -19.55
N ILE A 137 9.62 1.00 -18.63
CA ILE A 137 8.66 -0.10 -18.49
C ILE A 137 7.82 -0.23 -19.76
N ARG A 138 7.26 0.88 -20.25
CA ARG A 138 6.38 0.89 -21.43
C ARG A 138 7.07 0.37 -22.69
N LEU A 139 8.30 0.80 -22.93
CA LEU A 139 9.09 0.37 -24.09
C LEU A 139 9.52 -1.10 -23.97
N GLY A 140 9.94 -1.54 -22.77
CA GLY A 140 10.34 -2.92 -22.53
C GLY A 140 9.19 -3.93 -22.56
N ALA A 141 8.00 -3.52 -22.11
CA ALA A 141 6.84 -4.40 -22.07
C ALA A 141 6.15 -4.57 -23.43
N GLY A 142 6.02 -3.50 -24.21
CA GLY A 142 5.19 -3.44 -25.40
C GLY A 142 3.67 -3.40 -25.08
N PRO A 143 2.82 -3.13 -26.08
CA PRO A 143 1.41 -2.79 -25.86
C PRO A 143 0.59 -3.85 -25.17
N ASP A 144 0.76 -5.12 -25.55
CA ASP A 144 -0.08 -6.21 -25.02
C ASP A 144 0.26 -6.56 -23.57
N ARG A 145 1.56 -6.57 -23.21
CA ARG A 145 1.97 -6.80 -21.82
C ARG A 145 1.60 -5.62 -20.94
N MET A 146 1.71 -4.39 -21.44
CA MET A 146 1.24 -3.19 -20.74
C MET A 146 -0.25 -3.26 -20.46
N ARG A 147 -1.08 -3.62 -21.43
CA ARG A 147 -2.54 -3.77 -21.22
C ARG A 147 -2.86 -4.79 -20.14
N ARG A 148 -2.18 -5.93 -20.11
CA ARG A 148 -2.34 -6.95 -19.06
C ARG A 148 -1.95 -6.42 -17.68
N LEU A 149 -0.83 -5.71 -17.60
CA LEU A 149 -0.37 -5.06 -16.36
C LEU A 149 -1.41 -4.06 -15.84
N GLU A 150 -1.89 -3.17 -16.70
CA GLU A 150 -2.87 -2.15 -16.35
C GLU A 150 -4.21 -2.76 -15.92
N GLN A 151 -4.68 -3.82 -16.58
CA GLN A 151 -5.88 -4.54 -16.19
C GLN A 151 -5.72 -5.24 -14.83
N ALA A 152 -4.60 -5.91 -14.58
CA ALA A 152 -4.33 -6.55 -13.30
C ALA A 152 -4.24 -5.50 -12.17
N THR A 153 -3.55 -4.39 -12.42
CA THR A 153 -3.47 -3.24 -11.52
C THR A 153 -4.84 -2.68 -11.18
N GLY A 154 -5.68 -2.42 -12.19
CA GLY A 154 -7.03 -1.87 -11.98
C GLY A 154 -7.91 -2.76 -11.12
N ARG A 155 -7.87 -4.10 -11.34
CA ARG A 155 -8.62 -5.05 -10.51
C ARG A 155 -8.16 -5.04 -9.05
N LEU A 156 -6.86 -5.03 -8.81
CA LEU A 156 -6.32 -4.95 -7.44
C LEU A 156 -6.70 -3.65 -6.76
N LEU A 157 -6.57 -2.51 -7.44
CA LEU A 157 -6.92 -1.19 -6.89
C LEU A 157 -8.39 -1.09 -6.52
N GLN A 158 -9.30 -1.64 -7.33
CA GLN A 158 -10.73 -1.71 -6.97
C GLN A 158 -10.96 -2.49 -5.67
N GLN A 159 -10.24 -3.59 -5.50
CA GLN A 159 -10.35 -4.42 -4.30
C GLN A 159 -9.74 -3.73 -3.07
N GLN A 160 -8.60 -3.05 -3.23
CA GLN A 160 -7.99 -2.23 -2.17
C GLN A 160 -8.96 -1.13 -1.74
N TYR A 161 -9.56 -0.40 -2.68
CA TYR A 161 -10.53 0.64 -2.38
C TYR A 161 -11.72 0.11 -1.56
N ALA A 162 -12.24 -1.08 -1.89
CA ALA A 162 -13.31 -1.68 -1.10
C ALA A 162 -12.88 -1.99 0.34
N MET A 163 -11.64 -2.47 0.55
CA MET A 163 -11.09 -2.68 1.90
C MET A 163 -10.90 -1.36 2.65
N GLU A 164 -10.39 -0.32 1.98
CA GLU A 164 -10.22 1.02 2.57
C GLU A 164 -11.54 1.59 3.05
N GLN A 165 -12.60 1.52 2.24
CA GLN A 165 -13.93 2.02 2.61
C GLN A 165 -14.48 1.29 3.85
N LEU A 166 -14.33 -0.02 3.90
CA LEU A 166 -14.76 -0.80 5.07
C LEU A 166 -13.96 -0.45 6.32
N LEU A 167 -12.64 -0.30 6.20
CA LEU A 167 -11.77 0.11 7.30
C LEU A 167 -12.14 1.49 7.83
N LEU A 168 -12.33 2.46 6.94
CA LEU A 168 -12.75 3.82 7.32
C LEU A 168 -14.11 3.81 8.02
N GLU A 169 -15.06 2.97 7.58
CA GLU A 169 -16.34 2.81 8.25
C GLU A 169 -16.18 2.23 9.67
N VAL A 170 -15.35 1.20 9.84
CA VAL A 170 -15.05 0.61 11.15
C VAL A 170 -14.39 1.65 12.08
N LEU A 171 -13.40 2.39 11.59
CA LEU A 171 -12.71 3.43 12.36
C LEU A 171 -13.64 4.57 12.80
N ARG A 172 -14.58 4.98 11.94
CA ARG A 172 -15.59 5.99 12.28
C ARG A 172 -16.57 5.46 13.33
N LYS A 173 -17.08 4.24 13.18
CA LYS A 173 -17.99 3.61 14.16
C LYS A 173 -17.36 3.47 15.54
N ARG A 174 -16.04 3.25 15.60
CA ARG A 174 -15.28 3.21 16.86
C ARG A 174 -15.02 4.60 17.45
N GLY A 175 -15.30 5.67 16.74
CA GLY A 175 -14.90 7.03 17.12
C GLY A 175 -13.38 7.22 17.13
N THR A 176 -12.66 6.40 16.38
CA THR A 176 -11.19 6.47 16.27
C THR A 176 -10.76 7.56 15.30
N LEU A 177 -11.54 7.81 14.28
CA LEU A 177 -11.34 8.84 13.26
C LEU A 177 -12.53 9.80 13.27
N ILE A 178 -12.26 11.10 13.48
CA ILE A 178 -13.23 12.17 13.28
C ILE A 178 -13.02 12.74 11.87
N GLY A 179 -14.09 12.82 11.10
CA GLY A 179 -14.18 13.50 9.80
C GLY A 179 -14.91 14.80 9.94
#